data_fd5c3e85dc08c451fb4124771a6ba36b
#
_entry.id   fd5c3e85dc08c451fb4124771a6ba36b
#
_cell.length_a   1.000
_cell.length_b   1.000
_cell.length_c   1.000
_cell.angle_alpha   90.00
_cell.angle_beta   90.00
_cell.angle_gamma   90.00
#
_symmetry.space_group_name_H-M   'P 1'
#
loop_
_entity.id
_entity.type
_entity.pdbx_description
1 polymer ?
#
loop_
_entity_poly.entity_id
_entity_poly.type
_entity_poly.pdbx_seq_one_letter_code
_entity_poly.pdbx_strand_id
1 'polypeptide(L)'
;MSTLLDQLCERCGVLPGYHDIWDEFHRTPDVTRRALLEAMGLPANSDDEAAASLQALDRREWARPLPPVMVVREPALPHRIAITLPLAEEKQAFRWRLQHESDAEDRGECVPADLEAAGHCDLD
;
A
#
# COMPACT_ATOMS: atom_id res chain seq x y z
N MET A 1 -1.65 6.22 22.48
CA MET A 1 -0.56 5.81 21.57
C MET A 1 -1.00 4.55 20.86
N SER A 2 -0.94 4.53 19.53
CA SER A 2 -1.27 3.33 18.75
C SER A 2 -0.17 2.28 18.96
N THR A 3 -0.54 1.04 19.24
CA THR A 3 0.41 -0.07 19.36
C THR A 3 0.89 -0.52 17.96
N LEU A 4 1.99 -1.29 17.87
CA LEU A 4 2.43 -1.89 16.59
C LEU A 4 1.34 -2.79 16.00
N LEU A 5 0.60 -3.50 16.83
CA LEU A 5 -0.57 -4.27 16.42
C LEU A 5 -1.65 -3.38 15.79
N ASP A 6 -1.94 -2.20 16.38
CA ASP A 6 -2.94 -1.28 15.83
C ASP A 6 -2.51 -0.76 14.46
N GLN A 7 -1.24 -0.36 14.31
CA GLN A 7 -0.67 0.11 13.05
C GLN A 7 -0.75 -0.97 11.97
N LEU A 8 -0.38 -2.20 12.30
CA LEU A 8 -0.43 -3.32 11.35
C LEU A 8 -1.87 -3.64 10.94
N CYS A 9 -2.80 -3.64 11.90
CA CYS A 9 -4.23 -3.83 11.62
C CYS A 9 -4.79 -2.75 10.70
N GLU A 10 -4.47 -1.49 10.96
CA GLU A 10 -4.90 -0.36 10.13
C GLU A 10 -4.39 -0.50 8.69
N ARG A 11 -3.10 -0.83 8.51
CA ARG A 11 -2.48 -1.08 7.21
C ARG A 11 -3.14 -2.23 6.44
N CYS A 12 -3.62 -3.25 7.15
CA CYS A 12 -4.26 -4.44 6.57
C CYS A 12 -5.78 -4.33 6.46
N GLY A 13 -6.39 -3.22 6.91
CA GLY A 13 -7.84 -3.05 6.92
C GLY A 13 -8.57 -3.88 7.98
N VAL A 14 -7.87 -4.35 9.01
CA VAL A 14 -8.46 -5.04 10.15
C VAL A 14 -9.02 -4.02 11.12
N LEU A 15 -10.33 -3.90 11.16
CA LEU A 15 -11.02 -2.90 11.97
C LEU A 15 -10.88 -3.17 13.48
N PRO A 16 -10.74 -2.11 14.30
CA PRO A 16 -10.67 -2.24 15.75
C PRO A 16 -11.97 -2.72 16.39
N GLY A 17 -13.07 -2.64 15.66
CA GLY A 17 -14.41 -3.05 16.06
C GLY A 17 -15.44 -2.68 15.02
N TYR A 18 -16.69 -2.92 15.34
CA TYR A 18 -17.84 -2.58 14.48
C TYR A 18 -19.02 -2.11 15.35
N HIS A 19 -19.93 -1.37 14.75
CA HIS A 19 -21.23 -1.04 15.33
C HIS A 19 -22.26 -2.05 14.85
N ASP A 20 -23.08 -2.55 15.77
CA ASP A 20 -24.19 -3.42 15.42
C ASP A 20 -25.42 -2.63 14.94
N ILE A 21 -26.55 -3.32 14.71
CA ILE A 21 -27.78 -2.71 14.22
C ILE A 21 -28.45 -1.76 15.25
N TRP A 22 -28.03 -1.78 16.50
CA TRP A 22 -28.48 -0.88 17.57
C TRP A 22 -27.49 0.25 17.85
N ASP A 23 -26.45 0.38 17.00
CA ASP A 23 -25.35 1.35 17.13
C ASP A 23 -24.47 1.12 18.38
N GLU A 24 -24.46 -0.12 18.91
CA GLU A 24 -23.55 -0.52 19.98
C GLU A 24 -22.19 -0.92 19.42
N PHE A 25 -21.11 -0.34 19.98
CA PHE A 25 -19.75 -0.64 19.52
C PHE A 25 -19.21 -1.93 20.12
N HIS A 26 -18.87 -2.88 19.26
CA HIS A 26 -18.23 -4.16 19.61
C HIS A 26 -16.76 -4.14 19.21
N ARG A 27 -15.88 -4.15 20.21
CA ARG A 27 -14.43 -4.19 19.98
C ARG A 27 -14.00 -5.57 19.45
N THR A 28 -13.18 -5.58 18.41
CA THR A 28 -12.51 -6.80 17.95
C THR A 28 -11.38 -7.17 18.93
N PRO A 29 -11.43 -8.35 19.58
CA PRO A 29 -10.41 -8.77 20.52
C PRO A 29 -9.03 -8.89 19.84
N ASP A 30 -7.96 -8.61 20.57
CA ASP A 30 -6.60 -8.69 20.02
C ASP A 30 -6.23 -10.10 19.55
N VAL A 31 -6.75 -11.15 20.19
CA VAL A 31 -6.58 -12.53 19.75
C VAL A 31 -7.15 -12.76 18.36
N THR A 32 -8.32 -12.18 18.06
CA THR A 32 -8.95 -12.27 16.74
C THR A 32 -8.17 -11.46 15.71
N ARG A 33 -7.71 -10.27 16.08
CA ARG A 33 -6.90 -9.40 15.21
C ARG A 33 -5.59 -10.09 14.83
N ARG A 34 -4.90 -10.72 15.80
CA ARG A 34 -3.68 -11.50 15.56
C ARG A 34 -3.91 -12.70 14.66
N ALA A 35 -5.00 -13.45 14.89
CA ALA A 35 -5.36 -14.60 14.04
C ALA A 35 -5.66 -14.19 12.59
N LEU A 36 -6.33 -13.04 12.38
CA LEU A 36 -6.57 -12.52 11.04
C LEU A 36 -5.27 -12.11 10.34
N LEU A 37 -4.37 -11.41 11.04
CA LEU A 37 -3.07 -11.03 10.50
C LEU A 37 -2.21 -12.25 10.17
N GLU A 38 -2.20 -13.26 11.02
CA GLU A 38 -1.48 -14.52 10.79
C GLU A 38 -2.01 -15.24 9.54
N ALA A 39 -3.34 -15.30 9.36
CA ALA A 39 -3.96 -15.86 8.15
C ALA A 39 -3.61 -15.07 6.88
N MET A 40 -3.27 -13.78 7.00
CA MET A 40 -2.75 -12.94 5.91
C MET A 40 -1.24 -13.10 5.68
N GLY A 41 -0.56 -13.94 6.46
CA GLY A 41 0.89 -14.16 6.40
C GLY A 41 1.70 -13.04 7.08
N LEU A 42 1.10 -12.32 8.03
CA LEU A 42 1.68 -11.21 8.77
C LEU A 42 1.59 -11.49 10.29
N PRO A 43 2.43 -12.38 10.85
CA PRO A 43 2.38 -12.72 12.26
C PRO A 43 2.60 -11.47 13.14
N ALA A 44 1.89 -11.40 14.25
CA ALA A 44 1.93 -10.28 15.19
C ALA A 44 1.70 -10.74 16.64
N ASN A 45 2.23 -11.91 17.04
CA ASN A 45 2.06 -12.46 18.38
C ASN A 45 2.90 -11.72 19.43
N SER A 46 3.94 -11.03 18.99
CA SER A 46 4.77 -10.12 19.78
C SER A 46 4.94 -8.79 19.07
N ASP A 47 5.48 -7.78 19.76
CA ASP A 47 5.81 -6.49 19.17
C ASP A 47 6.92 -6.62 18.12
N ASP A 48 7.89 -7.52 18.32
CA ASP A 48 8.95 -7.79 17.36
C ASP A 48 8.40 -8.40 16.06
N GLU A 49 7.46 -9.35 16.17
CA GLU A 49 6.77 -9.91 15.01
C GLU A 49 5.93 -8.87 14.28
N ALA A 50 5.21 -8.03 15.02
CA ALA A 50 4.41 -6.95 14.44
C ALA A 50 5.30 -5.93 13.71
N ALA A 51 6.45 -5.57 14.28
CA ALA A 51 7.43 -4.71 13.63
C ALA A 51 8.00 -5.34 12.35
N ALA A 52 8.38 -6.61 12.40
CA ALA A 52 8.88 -7.34 11.24
C ALA A 52 7.81 -7.44 10.13
N SER A 53 6.55 -7.65 10.50
CA SER A 53 5.43 -7.71 9.54
C SER A 53 5.16 -6.34 8.90
N LEU A 54 5.27 -5.24 9.65
CA LEU A 54 5.20 -3.87 9.10
C LEU A 54 6.31 -3.62 8.09
N GLN A 55 7.56 -3.97 8.43
CA GLN A 55 8.69 -3.85 7.51
C GLN A 55 8.50 -4.70 6.24
N ALA A 56 7.95 -5.91 6.39
CA ALA A 56 7.65 -6.77 5.24
C ALA A 56 6.59 -6.15 4.31
N LEU A 57 5.58 -5.47 4.86
CA LEU A 57 4.61 -4.71 4.07
C LEU A 57 5.27 -3.54 3.32
N ASP A 58 6.12 -2.77 4.00
CA ASP A 58 6.85 -1.65 3.39
C ASP A 58 7.72 -2.14 2.23
N ARG A 59 8.52 -3.17 2.46
CA ARG A 59 9.33 -3.78 1.39
C ARG A 59 8.48 -4.24 0.21
N ARG A 60 7.33 -4.87 0.49
CA ARG A 60 6.43 -5.37 -0.56
C ARG A 60 5.81 -4.25 -1.38
N GLU A 61 5.45 -3.13 -0.75
CA GLU A 61 4.89 -1.96 -1.42
C GLU A 61 5.95 -1.25 -2.27
N TRP A 62 7.12 -0.99 -1.70
CA TRP A 62 8.22 -0.29 -2.37
C TRP A 62 8.93 -1.13 -3.43
N ALA A 63 8.88 -2.46 -3.34
CA ALA A 63 9.44 -3.35 -4.37
C ALA A 63 8.60 -3.41 -5.66
N ARG A 64 7.39 -2.82 -5.67
CA ARG A 64 6.51 -2.83 -6.84
C ARG A 64 6.63 -1.52 -7.61
N PRO A 65 6.93 -1.56 -8.92
CA PRO A 65 6.95 -0.36 -9.75
C PRO A 65 5.62 0.39 -9.77
N LEU A 66 4.50 -0.35 -9.72
CA LEU A 66 3.15 0.21 -9.76
C LEU A 66 2.26 -0.48 -8.73
N PRO A 67 1.27 0.21 -8.16
CA PRO A 67 0.23 -0.44 -7.37
C PRO A 67 -0.56 -1.42 -8.25
N PRO A 68 -0.99 -2.58 -7.71
CA PRO A 68 -1.73 -3.58 -8.49
C PRO A 68 -3.10 -3.08 -8.96
N VAL A 69 -3.70 -2.18 -8.20
CA VAL A 69 -4.97 -1.52 -8.50
C VAL A 69 -4.97 -0.13 -7.90
N MET A 70 -5.50 0.83 -8.64
CA MET A 70 -5.77 2.17 -8.12
C MET A 70 -7.19 2.57 -8.50
N VAL A 71 -7.99 2.96 -7.51
CA VAL A 71 -9.35 3.46 -7.72
C VAL A 71 -9.32 4.98 -7.61
N VAL A 72 -9.69 5.66 -8.68
CA VAL A 72 -9.74 7.12 -8.74
C VAL A 72 -11.16 7.58 -9.06
N ARG A 73 -11.55 8.75 -8.54
CA ARG A 73 -12.84 9.36 -8.88
C ARG A 73 -12.66 10.26 -10.09
N GLU A 74 -13.53 10.10 -11.08
CA GLU A 74 -13.48 10.81 -12.36
C GLU A 74 -13.33 12.34 -12.25
N PRO A 75 -13.98 13.07 -11.32
CA PRO A 75 -13.83 14.51 -11.24
C PRO A 75 -12.44 15.00 -10.79
N ALA A 76 -11.56 14.11 -10.31
CA ALA A 76 -10.25 14.48 -9.77
C ALA A 76 -9.14 14.47 -10.83
N LEU A 77 -9.34 15.09 -11.97
CA LEU A 77 -8.30 15.25 -13.01
C LEU A 77 -7.33 16.40 -12.70
N PRO A 78 -6.04 16.27 -13.04
CA PRO A 78 -5.35 15.11 -13.61
C PRO A 78 -5.07 14.02 -12.57
N HIS A 79 -5.16 12.75 -12.98
CA HIS A 79 -4.78 11.64 -12.13
C HIS A 79 -3.25 11.50 -12.08
N ARG A 80 -2.70 11.38 -10.87
CA ARG A 80 -1.28 11.11 -10.66
C ARG A 80 -1.10 9.64 -10.27
N ILE A 81 -0.19 8.96 -10.95
CA ILE A 81 0.18 7.58 -10.66
C ILE A 81 1.59 7.60 -10.11
N ALA A 82 1.78 7.16 -8.87
CA ALA A 82 3.10 6.99 -8.31
C ALA A 82 3.78 5.77 -8.91
N ILE A 83 5.03 5.95 -9.34
CA ILE A 83 5.89 4.88 -9.87
C ILE A 83 7.08 4.75 -8.91
N THR A 84 7.34 3.53 -8.45
CA THR A 84 8.48 3.22 -7.60
C THR A 84 9.58 2.60 -8.43
N LEU A 85 10.77 3.19 -8.41
CA LEU A 85 11.92 2.74 -9.16
C LEU A 85 13.18 2.75 -8.28
N PRO A 86 14.17 1.88 -8.56
CA PRO A 86 15.47 1.97 -7.91
C PRO A 86 16.12 3.33 -8.19
N LEU A 87 16.75 3.94 -7.19
CA LEU A 87 17.41 5.25 -7.33
C LEU A 87 18.49 5.25 -8.44
N ALA A 88 19.14 4.11 -8.65
CA ALA A 88 20.12 3.93 -9.73
C ALA A 88 19.53 4.12 -11.14
N GLU A 89 18.20 3.99 -11.29
CA GLU A 89 17.49 4.11 -12.57
C GLU A 89 16.87 5.50 -12.78
N GLU A 90 17.07 6.43 -11.86
CA GLU A 90 16.48 7.79 -11.89
C GLU A 90 16.73 8.54 -13.21
N LYS A 91 17.86 8.29 -13.88
CA LYS A 91 18.23 8.91 -15.16
C LYS A 91 17.97 8.04 -16.39
N GLN A 92 17.43 6.85 -16.17
CA GLN A 92 17.10 5.93 -17.26
C GLN A 92 15.67 6.16 -17.75
N ALA A 93 15.51 6.40 -19.05
CA ALA A 93 14.18 6.53 -19.65
C ALA A 93 13.41 5.22 -19.55
N PHE A 94 12.15 5.31 -19.18
CA PHE A 94 11.21 4.19 -19.23
C PHE A 94 10.04 4.48 -20.16
N ARG A 95 9.51 3.45 -20.77
CA ARG A 95 8.32 3.52 -21.63
C ARG A 95 7.11 3.00 -20.88
N TRP A 96 6.01 3.70 -21.03
CA TRP A 96 4.73 3.30 -20.46
C TRP A 96 3.68 3.08 -21.55
N ARG A 97 2.71 2.26 -21.23
CA ARG A 97 1.56 1.97 -22.06
C ARG A 97 0.31 1.92 -21.20
N LEU A 98 -0.73 2.63 -21.60
CA LEU A 98 -2.05 2.59 -21.00
C LEU A 98 -3.03 1.99 -22.00
N GLN A 99 -3.61 0.86 -21.67
CA GLN A 99 -4.67 0.24 -22.46
C GLN A 99 -6.03 0.60 -21.87
N HIS A 100 -6.88 1.19 -22.67
CA HIS A 100 -8.24 1.53 -22.28
C HIS A 100 -9.18 0.33 -22.39
N GLU A 101 -10.30 0.38 -21.69
CA GLU A 101 -11.36 -0.63 -21.80
C GLU A 101 -11.92 -0.76 -23.24
N SER A 102 -11.84 0.33 -24.01
CA SER A 102 -12.23 0.38 -25.44
C SER A 102 -11.18 -0.19 -26.40
N ASP A 103 -10.15 -0.87 -25.91
CA ASP A 103 -8.96 -1.31 -26.66
C ASP A 103 -8.11 -0.18 -27.28
N ALA A 104 -8.44 1.08 -27.06
CA ALA A 104 -7.55 2.18 -27.38
C ALA A 104 -6.29 2.15 -26.50
N GLU A 105 -5.18 2.66 -27.02
CA GLU A 105 -3.89 2.59 -26.33
C GLU A 105 -3.17 3.92 -26.40
N ASP A 106 -2.74 4.41 -25.23
CA ASP A 106 -1.81 5.53 -25.10
C ASP A 106 -0.41 5.02 -24.73
N ARG A 107 0.62 5.67 -25.25
CA ARG A 107 2.02 5.32 -25.00
C ARG A 107 2.83 6.57 -24.80
N GLY A 108 3.86 6.42 -24.02
CA GLY A 108 4.83 7.52 -23.84
C GLY A 108 6.15 7.03 -23.29
N GLU A 109 7.09 7.97 -23.21
CA GLU A 109 8.39 7.77 -22.60
C GLU A 109 8.67 8.93 -21.65
N CYS A 110 9.28 8.65 -20.52
CA CYS A 110 9.69 9.68 -19.58
C CYS A 110 10.96 9.25 -18.83
N VAL A 111 11.66 10.24 -18.27
CA VAL A 111 12.81 10.04 -17.41
C VAL A 111 12.40 10.35 -15.98
N PRO A 112 12.61 9.46 -15.00
CA PRO A 112 12.22 9.68 -13.61
C PRO A 112 12.73 10.99 -13.02
N ALA A 113 13.95 11.39 -13.34
CA ALA A 113 14.55 12.64 -12.87
C ALA A 113 13.78 13.91 -13.29
N ASP A 114 12.95 13.84 -14.34
CA ASP A 114 12.13 14.95 -14.83
C ASP A 114 10.74 14.98 -14.16
N LEU A 115 10.42 13.98 -13.34
CA LEU A 115 9.16 13.84 -12.64
C LEU A 115 9.24 14.38 -11.21
N GLU A 116 8.10 14.77 -10.66
CA GLU A 116 8.02 15.20 -9.26
C GLU A 116 8.26 13.99 -8.33
N ALA A 117 9.24 14.09 -7.45
CA ALA A 117 9.49 13.04 -6.45
C ALA A 117 8.37 13.00 -5.42
N ALA A 118 7.74 11.83 -5.26
CA ALA A 118 6.69 11.60 -4.27
C ALA A 118 7.24 11.15 -2.91
N GLY A 119 8.43 10.54 -2.87
CA GLY A 119 9.09 10.07 -1.67
C GLY A 119 10.27 9.16 -1.99
N HIS A 120 10.96 8.69 -0.97
CA HIS A 120 11.99 7.68 -1.06
C HIS A 120 11.94 6.77 0.17
N CYS A 121 12.47 5.56 0.03
CA CYS A 121 12.60 4.59 1.12
C CYS A 121 13.89 3.81 0.94
N ASP A 122 14.63 3.60 2.04
CA ASP A 122 15.76 2.69 2.10
C ASP A 122 15.24 1.31 2.50
N LEU A 123 15.49 0.31 1.67
CA LEU A 123 15.05 -1.08 1.86
C LEU A 123 16.23 -1.97 2.29
N ASP A 124 16.90 -1.59 3.41
CA ASP A 124 18.01 -2.39 3.97
C ASP A 124 17.55 -3.74 4.53
#